data_baa37f94c5bd036fc18994b4287be409
#
_entry.id   baa37f94c5bd036fc18994b4287be409
#
_cell.length_a   1.000
_cell.length_b   1.000
_cell.length_c   1.000
_cell.angle_alpha   90.00
_cell.angle_beta   90.00
_cell.angle_gamma   90.00
#
_symmetry.space_group_name_H-M   'P 1'
#
loop_
_entity.id
_entity.type
_entity.pdbx_description
1 polymer ?
#
loop_
_entity_poly.entity_id
_entity_poly.type
_entity_poly.pdbx_seq_one_letter_code
_entity_poly.pdbx_strand_id
1 'polypeptide(L)'
;MATRHFLDIWQHEAGELRAILDQAHAMKAARQGWPKGKVDEGAPLDGHILAMIFEKSSTRTRTSFDVGIRQLGGSSIVLNSSDMQLGRGESIGDTARVLSRYVDMVMIRANDHGDVEDFAESASVPVINGLTDRSHPCQIMADLMTLEEHGLELKGARLAWVGDGNNVCSSFIHAAAKFGFTLAIGTPGRYAPDEDDIELARELQGRIELFETAEDAVDSADAVIADTFVSMGDIDADERLEELEPFAVTEELMDIAQPGAKFLHCLPAHRGEEVDTEVIDGPNSLVFDEAENRLHAQKAVMRWCLDK
;
A
#
# COMPACT_ATOMS: atom_id res chain seq x y z
N MET A 1 23.06 -3.78 -14.99
CA MET A 1 21.66 -3.37 -15.15
C MET A 1 21.43 -2.23 -14.18
N ALA A 2 20.50 -1.33 -14.46
CA ALA A 2 20.12 -0.31 -13.47
C ALA A 2 19.44 -1.00 -12.27
N THR A 3 19.62 -0.44 -11.08
CA THR A 3 18.97 -0.93 -9.85
C THR A 3 17.46 -0.71 -9.99
N ARG A 4 16.64 -1.70 -9.62
CA ARG A 4 15.19 -1.60 -9.64
C ARG A 4 14.69 -1.21 -8.26
N HIS A 5 14.16 -0.02 -8.12
CA HIS A 5 13.50 0.44 -6.89
C HIS A 5 11.99 0.26 -7.00
N PHE A 6 11.27 0.18 -5.89
CA PHE A 6 9.82 0.18 -5.84
C PHE A 6 9.34 1.28 -4.89
N LEU A 7 9.32 2.51 -5.40
CA LEU A 7 9.05 3.71 -4.61
C LEU A 7 7.60 4.16 -4.74
N ASP A 8 7.04 4.09 -5.95
CA ASP A 8 5.64 4.45 -6.20
C ASP A 8 5.07 3.65 -7.39
N ILE A 9 3.74 3.52 -7.44
CA ILE A 9 3.01 2.80 -8.51
C ILE A 9 3.19 3.48 -9.87
N TRP A 10 3.12 4.81 -9.93
CA TRP A 10 3.17 5.55 -11.19
C TRP A 10 4.49 5.39 -11.94
N GLN A 11 5.59 5.12 -11.23
CA GLN A 11 6.94 4.97 -11.80
C GLN A 11 7.12 3.69 -12.63
N HIS A 12 6.17 2.76 -12.56
CA HIS A 12 6.28 1.44 -13.18
C HIS A 12 5.34 1.30 -14.38
N GLU A 13 5.75 0.47 -15.33
CA GLU A 13 4.88 0.09 -16.43
C GLU A 13 3.76 -0.85 -15.95
N ALA A 14 2.56 -0.71 -16.54
CA ALA A 14 1.41 -1.53 -16.18
C ALA A 14 1.70 -3.04 -16.28
N GLY A 15 2.49 -3.45 -17.29
CA GLY A 15 2.90 -4.85 -17.46
C GLY A 15 3.82 -5.37 -16.35
N GLU A 16 4.67 -4.51 -15.76
CA GLU A 16 5.53 -4.89 -14.63
C GLU A 16 4.71 -5.08 -13.36
N LEU A 17 3.80 -4.14 -13.07
CA LEU A 17 2.88 -4.25 -11.92
C LEU A 17 1.98 -5.49 -12.05
N ARG A 18 1.47 -5.78 -13.26
CA ARG A 18 0.70 -6.99 -13.52
C ARG A 18 1.53 -8.25 -13.25
N ALA A 19 2.77 -8.31 -13.71
CA ALA A 19 3.66 -9.44 -13.46
C ALA A 19 3.95 -9.64 -11.96
N ILE A 20 4.08 -8.56 -11.20
CA ILE A 20 4.23 -8.61 -9.72
C ILE A 20 2.99 -9.23 -9.08
N LEU A 21 1.77 -8.82 -9.47
CA LEU A 21 0.52 -9.39 -8.95
C LEU A 21 0.37 -10.87 -9.32
N ASP A 22 0.64 -11.23 -10.58
CA ASP A 22 0.57 -12.63 -11.03
C ASP A 22 1.54 -13.52 -10.24
N GLN A 23 2.74 -13.02 -9.97
CA GLN A 23 3.72 -13.70 -9.14
C GLN A 23 3.25 -13.82 -7.68
N ALA A 24 2.61 -12.79 -7.12
CA ALA A 24 2.05 -12.82 -5.77
C ALA A 24 0.99 -13.90 -5.62
N HIS A 25 0.03 -13.96 -6.56
CA HIS A 25 -0.99 -15.01 -6.63
C HIS A 25 -0.38 -16.40 -6.72
N ALA A 26 0.57 -16.60 -7.62
CA ALA A 26 1.24 -17.89 -7.80
C ALA A 26 1.97 -18.34 -6.51
N MET A 27 2.69 -17.44 -5.85
CA MET A 27 3.39 -17.74 -4.60
C MET A 27 2.43 -18.04 -3.45
N LYS A 28 1.30 -17.33 -3.34
CA LYS A 28 0.26 -17.62 -2.33
C LYS A 28 -0.35 -18.99 -2.56
N ALA A 29 -0.76 -19.29 -3.79
CA ALA A 29 -1.34 -20.57 -4.17
C ALA A 29 -0.41 -21.77 -3.88
N ALA A 30 0.89 -21.61 -4.18
CA ALA A 30 1.90 -22.65 -3.93
C ALA A 30 2.10 -22.96 -2.43
N ARG A 31 1.68 -22.07 -1.54
CA ARG A 31 1.83 -22.21 -0.09
C ARG A 31 0.60 -22.79 0.61
N GLN A 32 -0.46 -23.13 -0.13
CA GLN A 32 -1.69 -23.63 0.47
C GLN A 32 -1.43 -24.83 1.38
N GLY A 33 -1.85 -24.73 2.65
CA GLY A 33 -1.65 -25.76 3.66
C GLY A 33 -0.22 -25.84 4.26
N TRP A 34 0.68 -24.93 3.89
CA TRP A 34 2.03 -24.93 4.45
C TRP A 34 2.12 -24.18 5.78
N PRO A 35 3.03 -24.58 6.69
CA PRO A 35 3.35 -23.77 7.86
C PRO A 35 3.88 -22.38 7.44
N LYS A 36 3.50 -21.35 8.20
CA LYS A 36 3.87 -19.96 7.88
C LYS A 36 5.40 -19.74 7.77
N GLY A 37 6.21 -20.45 8.56
CA GLY A 37 7.67 -20.34 8.55
C GLY A 37 8.40 -21.24 7.53
N LYS A 38 7.68 -22.01 6.73
CA LYS A 38 8.34 -22.88 5.72
C LYS A 38 8.89 -22.00 4.58
N VAL A 39 10.12 -22.26 4.18
CA VAL A 39 10.77 -21.60 3.03
C VAL A 39 10.13 -22.08 1.72
N ASP A 40 9.96 -21.15 0.78
CA ASP A 40 9.41 -21.43 -0.55
C ASP A 40 10.35 -22.34 -1.36
N GLU A 41 9.77 -23.07 -2.31
CA GLU A 41 10.57 -23.93 -3.19
C GLU A 41 11.63 -23.12 -3.94
N GLY A 42 12.84 -23.67 -3.99
CA GLY A 42 13.98 -23.03 -4.62
C GLY A 42 14.59 -21.88 -3.84
N ALA A 43 14.01 -21.49 -2.68
CA ALA A 43 14.52 -20.42 -1.83
C ALA A 43 15.05 -19.21 -2.65
N PRO A 44 14.19 -18.49 -3.39
CA PRO A 44 14.64 -17.57 -4.46
C PRO A 44 15.54 -16.44 -3.96
N LEU A 45 15.51 -16.11 -2.68
CA LEU A 45 16.39 -15.11 -2.04
C LEU A 45 17.30 -15.72 -0.98
N ASP A 46 17.70 -16.99 -1.15
CA ASP A 46 18.67 -17.62 -0.24
C ASP A 46 19.95 -16.79 -0.13
N GLY A 47 20.37 -16.55 1.12
CA GLY A 47 21.55 -15.75 1.43
C GLY A 47 21.39 -14.23 1.28
N HIS A 48 20.25 -13.71 0.79
CA HIS A 48 20.02 -12.27 0.69
C HIS A 48 19.59 -11.66 2.03
N ILE A 49 19.98 -10.41 2.25
CA ILE A 49 19.68 -9.64 3.46
C ILE A 49 18.84 -8.40 3.10
N LEU A 50 17.68 -8.27 3.75
CA LEU A 50 16.82 -7.08 3.72
C LEU A 50 17.09 -6.20 4.95
N ALA A 51 17.54 -4.95 4.77
CA ALA A 51 17.45 -3.95 5.83
C ALA A 51 16.08 -3.29 5.82
N MET A 52 15.47 -3.15 6.99
CA MET A 52 14.20 -2.46 7.15
C MET A 52 14.39 -1.24 8.06
N ILE A 53 14.24 -0.04 7.51
CA ILE A 53 14.38 1.22 8.23
C ILE A 53 12.99 1.74 8.60
N PHE A 54 12.78 2.08 9.87
CA PHE A 54 11.51 2.59 10.38
C PHE A 54 11.71 3.91 11.12
N GLU A 55 11.03 4.95 10.67
CA GLU A 55 10.88 6.21 11.42
C GLU A 55 9.68 6.17 12.36
N LYS A 56 8.61 5.49 11.95
CA LYS A 56 7.41 5.24 12.76
C LYS A 56 7.24 3.75 13.03
N SER A 57 6.70 3.43 14.19
CA SER A 57 6.37 2.04 14.56
C SER A 57 5.37 1.43 13.57
N SER A 58 5.58 0.19 13.20
CA SER A 58 4.67 -0.56 12.33
C SER A 58 4.69 -2.05 12.62
N THR A 59 3.60 -2.58 13.14
CA THR A 59 3.47 -4.01 13.38
C THR A 59 3.30 -4.80 12.07
N ARG A 60 2.35 -4.36 11.24
CA ARG A 60 2.01 -5.07 9.98
C ARG A 60 3.14 -5.05 8.97
N THR A 61 3.67 -3.90 8.63
CA THR A 61 4.77 -3.76 7.65
C THR A 61 6.02 -4.53 8.10
N ARG A 62 6.39 -4.38 9.39
CA ARG A 62 7.55 -5.08 9.94
C ARG A 62 7.38 -6.60 9.86
N THR A 63 6.22 -7.12 10.31
CA THR A 63 5.99 -8.56 10.36
C THR A 63 5.88 -9.15 8.95
N SER A 64 5.16 -8.49 8.04
CA SER A 64 4.96 -9.01 6.68
C SER A 64 6.24 -9.06 5.86
N PHE A 65 7.10 -8.03 5.93
CA PHE A 65 8.42 -8.07 5.26
C PHE A 65 9.38 -9.07 5.91
N ASP A 66 9.46 -9.13 7.26
CA ASP A 66 10.33 -10.10 7.94
C ASP A 66 9.93 -11.54 7.65
N VAL A 67 8.63 -11.86 7.73
CA VAL A 67 8.15 -13.19 7.36
C VAL A 67 8.34 -13.44 5.86
N GLY A 68 8.08 -12.45 5.03
CA GLY A 68 8.22 -12.55 3.56
C GLY A 68 9.64 -12.89 3.12
N ILE A 69 10.64 -12.16 3.60
CA ILE A 69 12.03 -12.43 3.24
C ILE A 69 12.51 -13.81 3.75
N ARG A 70 12.07 -14.22 4.95
CA ARG A 70 12.38 -15.57 5.50
C ARG A 70 11.73 -16.68 4.68
N GLN A 71 10.49 -16.49 4.23
CA GLN A 71 9.84 -17.44 3.33
C GLN A 71 10.56 -17.54 1.99
N LEU A 72 11.18 -16.47 1.52
CA LEU A 72 12.00 -16.47 0.30
C LEU A 72 13.42 -17.03 0.52
N GLY A 73 13.80 -17.42 1.74
CA GLY A 73 15.10 -17.99 2.09
C GLY A 73 16.13 -16.99 2.60
N GLY A 74 15.80 -15.70 2.61
CA GLY A 74 16.70 -14.65 3.08
C GLY A 74 16.54 -14.34 4.58
N SER A 75 17.12 -13.23 4.99
CA SER A 75 17.09 -12.73 6.37
C SER A 75 16.84 -11.23 6.40
N SER A 76 16.48 -10.69 7.57
CA SER A 76 16.21 -9.27 7.74
C SER A 76 17.00 -8.67 8.89
N ILE A 77 17.28 -7.36 8.78
CA ILE A 77 17.81 -6.52 9.85
C ILE A 77 16.83 -5.37 10.02
N VAL A 78 16.37 -5.13 11.25
CA VAL A 78 15.47 -4.00 11.58
C VAL A 78 16.30 -2.87 12.18
N LEU A 79 16.16 -1.69 11.61
CA LEU A 79 16.83 -0.48 12.02
C LEU A 79 15.75 0.58 12.36
N ASN A 80 15.74 1.08 13.58
CA ASN A 80 14.91 2.23 13.93
C ASN A 80 15.74 3.50 13.68
N SER A 81 15.16 4.52 13.08
CA SER A 81 15.87 5.78 12.80
C SER A 81 16.44 6.41 14.08
N SER A 82 15.75 6.26 15.21
CA SER A 82 16.24 6.72 16.52
C SER A 82 17.57 6.09 16.95
N ASP A 83 17.88 4.89 16.48
CA ASP A 83 19.08 4.14 16.81
C ASP A 83 20.20 4.34 15.76
N MET A 84 19.86 5.00 14.65
CA MET A 84 20.80 5.30 13.55
C MET A 84 21.48 6.66 13.72
N GLN A 85 22.49 6.92 12.93
CA GLN A 85 23.17 8.22 12.87
C GLN A 85 22.46 9.21 11.93
N LEU A 86 21.38 8.81 11.25
CA LEU A 86 20.53 9.69 10.43
C LEU A 86 20.05 10.89 11.26
N GLY A 87 20.25 12.09 10.73
CA GLY A 87 19.93 13.33 11.45
C GLY A 87 20.88 13.69 12.59
N ARG A 88 21.92 12.87 12.88
CA ARG A 88 22.96 13.13 13.88
C ARG A 88 24.33 13.43 13.27
N GLY A 89 24.34 13.88 12.00
CA GLY A 89 25.55 14.25 11.28
C GLY A 89 25.89 13.37 10.08
N GLU A 90 25.24 12.22 9.90
CA GLU A 90 25.35 11.41 8.70
C GLU A 90 24.24 11.81 7.69
N SER A 91 24.61 11.97 6.43
CA SER A 91 23.64 12.26 5.37
C SER A 91 22.89 10.98 4.94
N ILE A 92 21.67 11.15 4.40
CA ILE A 92 20.88 10.05 3.82
C ILE A 92 21.70 9.32 2.76
N GLY A 93 22.36 10.07 1.87
CA GLY A 93 23.20 9.50 0.82
C GLY A 93 24.39 8.69 1.34
N ASP A 94 25.03 9.09 2.44
CA ASP A 94 26.14 8.33 3.01
C ASP A 94 25.64 7.05 3.69
N THR A 95 24.53 7.15 4.42
CA THR A 95 23.87 5.95 4.99
C THR A 95 23.48 4.95 3.88
N ALA A 96 22.93 5.44 2.76
CA ALA A 96 22.55 4.59 1.62
C ALA A 96 23.77 3.88 1.02
N ARG A 97 24.89 4.59 0.83
CA ARG A 97 26.15 4.01 0.31
C ARG A 97 26.74 2.98 1.25
N VAL A 98 26.70 3.23 2.57
CA VAL A 98 27.20 2.31 3.59
C VAL A 98 26.34 1.05 3.65
N LEU A 99 25.01 1.18 3.78
CA LEU A 99 24.10 0.05 3.86
C LEU A 99 24.16 -0.81 2.59
N SER A 100 24.29 -0.19 1.42
CA SER A 100 24.46 -0.90 0.15
C SER A 100 25.70 -1.83 0.10
N ARG A 101 26.64 -1.71 1.06
CA ARG A 101 27.81 -2.61 1.18
C ARG A 101 27.56 -3.80 2.11
N TYR A 102 26.46 -3.77 2.86
CA TYR A 102 26.16 -4.78 3.89
C TYR A 102 24.95 -5.62 3.57
N VAL A 103 23.99 -5.09 2.77
CA VAL A 103 22.71 -5.72 2.49
C VAL A 103 22.43 -5.75 0.99
N ASP A 104 21.46 -6.57 0.59
CA ASP A 104 21.08 -6.75 -0.82
C ASP A 104 19.87 -5.92 -1.21
N MET A 105 19.11 -5.41 -0.24
CA MET A 105 17.90 -4.63 -0.43
C MET A 105 17.58 -3.83 0.82
N VAL A 106 16.92 -2.66 0.65
CA VAL A 106 16.45 -1.82 1.74
C VAL A 106 14.96 -1.55 1.60
N MET A 107 14.21 -1.72 2.68
CA MET A 107 12.84 -1.20 2.79
C MET A 107 12.85 -0.03 3.77
N ILE A 108 12.19 1.08 3.38
CA ILE A 108 12.12 2.30 4.19
C ILE A 108 10.67 2.64 4.45
N ARG A 109 10.33 2.87 5.72
CA ARG A 109 9.10 3.53 6.15
C ARG A 109 9.47 4.84 6.81
N ALA A 110 9.28 5.93 6.09
CA ALA A 110 9.64 7.30 6.48
C ALA A 110 8.40 8.20 6.57
N ASN A 111 8.61 9.43 7.07
CA ASN A 111 7.61 10.48 6.96
C ASN A 111 7.72 11.13 5.58
N ASP A 112 8.86 11.73 5.28
CA ASP A 112 9.10 12.45 4.03
C ASP A 112 9.40 11.47 2.87
N HIS A 113 8.67 11.62 1.77
CA HIS A 113 8.89 10.81 0.56
C HIS A 113 10.24 11.15 -0.10
N GLY A 114 10.65 12.41 -0.07
CA GLY A 114 11.93 12.86 -0.60
C GLY A 114 13.12 12.17 0.03
N ASP A 115 13.06 11.86 1.32
CA ASP A 115 14.12 11.10 2.02
C ASP A 115 14.28 9.69 1.44
N VAL A 116 13.19 9.07 1.00
CA VAL A 116 13.22 7.74 0.36
C VAL A 116 13.79 7.83 -1.05
N GLU A 117 13.44 8.87 -1.80
CA GLU A 117 13.99 9.15 -3.14
C GLU A 117 15.49 9.44 -3.08
N ASP A 118 15.94 10.31 -2.17
CA ASP A 118 17.36 10.65 -1.95
C ASP A 118 18.17 9.40 -1.55
N PHE A 119 17.58 8.53 -0.73
CA PHE A 119 18.19 7.26 -0.37
C PHE A 119 18.32 6.36 -1.59
N ALA A 120 17.28 6.23 -2.39
CA ALA A 120 17.27 5.38 -3.59
C ALA A 120 18.26 5.88 -4.65
N GLU A 121 18.39 7.20 -4.85
CA GLU A 121 19.36 7.80 -5.78
C GLU A 121 20.81 7.45 -5.39
N SER A 122 21.09 7.38 -4.08
CA SER A 122 22.43 7.09 -3.56
C SER A 122 22.72 5.61 -3.38
N ALA A 123 21.69 4.76 -3.34
CA ALA A 123 21.82 3.32 -3.10
C ALA A 123 22.29 2.57 -4.34
N SER A 124 23.14 1.54 -4.16
CA SER A 124 23.49 0.58 -5.20
C SER A 124 22.72 -0.74 -5.11
N VAL A 125 21.76 -0.82 -4.21
CA VAL A 125 20.84 -1.95 -4.01
C VAL A 125 19.39 -1.46 -4.13
N PRO A 126 18.43 -2.34 -4.43
CA PRO A 126 17.01 -1.97 -4.47
C PRO A 126 16.52 -1.30 -3.19
N VAL A 127 15.67 -0.29 -3.37
CA VAL A 127 14.93 0.38 -2.29
C VAL A 127 13.44 0.18 -2.51
N ILE A 128 12.74 -0.19 -1.44
CA ILE A 128 11.28 -0.38 -1.43
C ILE A 128 10.66 0.63 -0.48
N ASN A 129 9.70 1.39 -0.97
CA ASN A 129 8.86 2.25 -0.13
C ASN A 129 7.88 1.39 0.69
N GLY A 130 8.07 1.34 2.00
CA GLY A 130 7.18 0.66 2.94
C GLY A 130 5.97 1.47 3.35
N LEU A 131 6.05 2.78 3.26
CA LEU A 131 5.05 3.85 3.40
C LEU A 131 5.77 5.19 3.59
N THR A 132 5.25 6.24 3.00
CA THR A 132 5.57 7.65 3.28
C THR A 132 4.30 8.47 3.45
N ASP A 133 4.43 9.75 3.75
CA ASP A 133 3.31 10.71 3.76
C ASP A 133 2.65 10.89 2.39
N ARG A 134 3.34 10.58 1.30
CA ARG A 134 2.86 10.71 -0.08
C ARG A 134 2.26 9.43 -0.65
N SER A 135 2.79 8.25 -0.32
CA SER A 135 2.33 7.02 -0.97
C SER A 135 2.52 5.75 -0.13
N HIS A 136 1.72 4.72 -0.47
CA HIS A 136 1.81 3.37 0.11
C HIS A 136 1.70 2.27 -0.95
N PRO A 137 2.65 2.19 -1.91
CA PRO A 137 2.53 1.33 -3.09
C PRO A 137 2.38 -0.16 -2.76
N CYS A 138 3.05 -0.65 -1.72
CA CYS A 138 2.94 -2.05 -1.29
C CYS A 138 1.54 -2.42 -0.74
N GLN A 139 0.81 -1.45 -0.19
CA GLN A 139 -0.56 -1.65 0.25
C GLN A 139 -1.46 -1.87 -0.96
N ILE A 140 -1.39 -0.98 -1.94
CA ILE A 140 -2.22 -1.06 -3.13
C ILE A 140 -2.04 -2.37 -3.89
N MET A 141 -0.81 -2.87 -4.00
CA MET A 141 -0.57 -4.19 -4.60
C MET A 141 -1.27 -5.32 -3.84
N ALA A 142 -1.40 -5.20 -2.52
CA ALA A 142 -2.14 -6.18 -1.71
C ALA A 142 -3.66 -6.04 -1.86
N ASP A 143 -4.16 -4.80 -1.94
CA ASP A 143 -5.59 -4.51 -2.09
C ASP A 143 -6.10 -5.03 -3.43
N LEU A 144 -5.37 -4.72 -4.52
CA LEU A 144 -5.71 -5.21 -5.85
C LEU A 144 -5.63 -6.74 -5.94
N MET A 145 -4.62 -7.35 -5.33
CA MET A 145 -4.53 -8.81 -5.20
C MET A 145 -5.76 -9.39 -4.50
N THR A 146 -6.21 -8.73 -3.42
CA THR A 146 -7.36 -9.18 -2.63
C THR A 146 -8.65 -9.10 -3.44
N LEU A 147 -8.87 -8.00 -4.15
CA LEU A 147 -10.04 -7.85 -5.01
C LEU A 147 -10.09 -8.94 -6.09
N GLU A 148 -8.97 -9.25 -6.74
CA GLU A 148 -8.88 -10.31 -7.75
C GLU A 148 -9.15 -11.70 -7.16
N GLU A 149 -8.65 -12.01 -5.96
CA GLU A 149 -8.94 -13.28 -5.26
C GLU A 149 -10.43 -13.47 -4.96
N HIS A 150 -11.16 -12.37 -4.78
CA HIS A 150 -12.60 -12.37 -4.57
C HIS A 150 -13.41 -12.16 -5.87
N GLY A 151 -12.76 -12.35 -7.02
CA GLY A 151 -13.42 -12.45 -8.33
C GLY A 151 -13.65 -11.13 -9.05
N LEU A 152 -13.06 -10.01 -8.59
CA LEU A 152 -13.17 -8.74 -9.29
C LEU A 152 -12.14 -8.68 -10.43
N GLU A 153 -12.61 -8.40 -11.63
CA GLU A 153 -11.75 -8.01 -12.74
C GLU A 153 -11.43 -6.51 -12.63
N LEU A 154 -10.17 -6.16 -12.36
CA LEU A 154 -9.78 -4.77 -12.11
C LEU A 154 -10.06 -3.86 -13.32
N LYS A 155 -9.78 -4.34 -14.53
CA LYS A 155 -9.99 -3.53 -15.73
C LYS A 155 -11.47 -3.26 -15.98
N GLY A 156 -11.86 -2.01 -15.89
CA GLY A 156 -13.24 -1.56 -16.07
C GLY A 156 -14.07 -1.59 -14.80
N ALA A 157 -13.56 -2.10 -13.68
CA ALA A 157 -14.21 -2.01 -12.38
C ALA A 157 -14.38 -0.54 -11.94
N ARG A 158 -15.34 -0.31 -11.04
CA ARG A 158 -15.53 0.96 -10.35
C ARG A 158 -15.20 0.77 -8.87
N LEU A 159 -14.12 1.38 -8.39
CA LEU A 159 -13.75 1.40 -6.99
C LEU A 159 -14.11 2.76 -6.39
N ALA A 160 -14.66 2.77 -5.18
CA ALA A 160 -14.94 3.99 -4.44
C ALA A 160 -13.96 4.14 -3.29
N TRP A 161 -13.33 5.30 -3.20
CA TRP A 161 -12.60 5.76 -2.02
C TRP A 161 -13.48 6.75 -1.27
N VAL A 162 -13.61 6.62 0.05
CA VAL A 162 -14.36 7.57 0.88
C VAL A 162 -13.57 7.99 2.11
N GLY A 163 -13.62 9.30 2.41
CA GLY A 163 -12.92 9.89 3.55
C GLY A 163 -11.74 10.77 3.16
N ASP A 164 -10.65 10.69 3.91
CA ASP A 164 -9.45 11.52 3.72
C ASP A 164 -8.69 11.16 2.44
N GLY A 165 -8.38 12.15 1.60
CA GLY A 165 -7.57 12.00 0.40
C GLY A 165 -6.08 11.82 0.68
N ASN A 166 -5.73 10.93 1.57
CA ASN A 166 -4.39 10.70 2.09
C ASN A 166 -3.45 9.94 1.11
N ASN A 167 -2.27 9.56 1.60
CA ASN A 167 -1.25 8.83 0.84
C ASN A 167 -1.70 7.47 0.27
N VAL A 168 -2.67 6.80 0.88
CA VAL A 168 -3.25 5.56 0.35
C VAL A 168 -4.17 5.89 -0.83
N CYS A 169 -4.99 6.95 -0.70
CA CYS A 169 -5.80 7.47 -1.80
C CYS A 169 -4.92 7.85 -3.02
N SER A 170 -3.83 8.60 -2.81
CA SER A 170 -2.86 8.96 -3.86
C SER A 170 -2.34 7.72 -4.58
N SER A 171 -2.01 6.67 -3.85
CA SER A 171 -1.54 5.41 -4.46
C SER A 171 -2.63 4.68 -5.25
N PHE A 172 -3.91 4.77 -4.84
CA PHE A 172 -5.05 4.26 -5.63
C PHE A 172 -5.28 5.08 -6.90
N ILE A 173 -5.10 6.41 -6.86
CA ILE A 173 -5.17 7.28 -8.03
C ILE A 173 -4.15 6.83 -9.08
N HIS A 174 -2.91 6.59 -8.69
CA HIS A 174 -1.87 6.08 -9.59
C HIS A 174 -2.20 4.67 -10.12
N ALA A 175 -2.75 3.80 -9.28
CA ALA A 175 -3.12 2.45 -9.67
C ALA A 175 -4.29 2.43 -10.66
N ALA A 176 -5.25 3.34 -10.57
CA ALA A 176 -6.36 3.43 -11.53
C ALA A 176 -5.86 3.61 -12.96
N ALA A 177 -4.82 4.43 -13.16
CA ALA A 177 -4.20 4.63 -14.47
C ALA A 177 -3.47 3.36 -14.98
N LYS A 178 -2.86 2.58 -14.08
CA LYS A 178 -2.05 1.41 -14.46
C LYS A 178 -2.89 0.14 -14.67
N PHE A 179 -3.99 -0.02 -13.93
CA PHE A 179 -4.82 -1.24 -13.98
C PHE A 179 -6.15 -1.04 -14.71
N GLY A 180 -6.52 0.22 -15.02
CA GLY A 180 -7.65 0.55 -15.89
C GLY A 180 -9.01 0.44 -15.20
N PHE A 181 -9.09 0.57 -13.88
CA PHE A 181 -10.35 0.78 -13.15
C PHE A 181 -10.70 2.26 -13.06
N THR A 182 -11.95 2.57 -12.76
CA THR A 182 -12.40 3.92 -12.40
C THR A 182 -12.27 4.07 -10.88
N LEU A 183 -11.64 5.14 -10.40
CA LEU A 183 -11.63 5.50 -8.99
C LEU A 183 -12.57 6.69 -8.77
N ALA A 184 -13.65 6.46 -8.04
CA ALA A 184 -14.58 7.47 -7.56
C ALA A 184 -14.15 7.87 -6.14
N ILE A 185 -13.90 9.15 -5.90
CA ILE A 185 -13.39 9.65 -4.62
C ILE A 185 -14.43 10.58 -4.00
N GLY A 186 -14.99 10.16 -2.87
CA GLY A 186 -15.85 10.97 -2.01
C GLY A 186 -15.03 11.54 -0.85
N THR A 187 -14.84 12.85 -0.83
CA THR A 187 -14.03 13.54 0.18
C THR A 187 -14.49 14.98 0.35
N PRO A 188 -14.46 15.57 1.56
CA PRO A 188 -14.68 17.01 1.70
C PRO A 188 -13.51 17.77 1.06
N GLY A 189 -13.79 18.90 0.41
CA GLY A 189 -12.80 19.62 -0.39
C GLY A 189 -11.51 20.00 0.34
N ARG A 190 -11.56 20.17 1.67
CA ARG A 190 -10.38 20.45 2.49
C ARG A 190 -9.41 19.26 2.57
N TYR A 191 -9.93 18.04 2.49
CA TYR A 191 -9.17 16.79 2.57
C TYR A 191 -9.12 16.06 1.22
N ALA A 192 -9.29 16.80 0.12
CA ALA A 192 -9.12 16.25 -1.21
C ALA A 192 -7.67 15.77 -1.44
N PRO A 193 -7.47 14.72 -2.25
CA PRO A 193 -6.14 14.27 -2.61
C PRO A 193 -5.39 15.36 -3.40
N ASP A 194 -4.07 15.23 -3.46
CA ASP A 194 -3.21 16.18 -4.18
C ASP A 194 -3.64 16.28 -5.66
N GLU A 195 -3.78 17.52 -6.14
CA GLU A 195 -4.17 17.80 -7.52
C GLU A 195 -3.12 17.30 -8.52
N ASP A 196 -1.85 17.32 -8.16
CA ASP A 196 -0.75 16.83 -9.00
C ASP A 196 -0.88 15.31 -9.25
N ASP A 197 -1.32 14.52 -8.26
CA ASP A 197 -1.55 13.08 -8.41
C ASP A 197 -2.74 12.80 -9.34
N ILE A 198 -3.79 13.61 -9.24
CA ILE A 198 -4.97 13.50 -10.12
C ILE A 198 -4.60 13.88 -11.55
N GLU A 199 -3.84 14.97 -11.74
CA GLU A 199 -3.39 15.39 -13.06
C GLU A 199 -2.48 14.34 -13.70
N LEU A 200 -1.51 13.82 -12.96
CA LEU A 200 -0.63 12.76 -13.41
C LEU A 200 -1.43 11.50 -13.83
N ALA A 201 -2.40 11.09 -13.03
CA ALA A 201 -3.23 9.94 -13.38
C ALA A 201 -4.04 10.18 -14.67
N ARG A 202 -4.57 11.40 -14.86
CA ARG A 202 -5.30 11.78 -16.09
C ARG A 202 -4.39 11.80 -17.32
N GLU A 203 -3.16 12.30 -17.19
CA GLU A 203 -2.15 12.23 -18.25
C GLU A 203 -1.85 10.80 -18.67
N LEU A 204 -1.84 9.87 -17.72
CA LEU A 204 -1.68 8.43 -17.92
C LEU A 204 -3.00 7.73 -18.32
N GLN A 205 -4.05 8.48 -18.67
CA GLN A 205 -5.37 7.99 -19.07
C GLN A 205 -6.16 7.29 -17.95
N GLY A 206 -5.84 7.53 -16.69
CA GLY A 206 -6.61 7.10 -15.53
C GLY A 206 -7.98 7.78 -15.46
N ARG A 207 -8.96 7.07 -14.92
CA ARG A 207 -10.33 7.56 -14.73
C ARG A 207 -10.53 7.89 -13.26
N ILE A 208 -10.40 9.18 -12.93
CA ILE A 208 -10.58 9.70 -11.58
C ILE A 208 -11.80 10.62 -11.57
N GLU A 209 -12.76 10.32 -10.72
CA GLU A 209 -13.98 11.07 -10.51
C GLU A 209 -14.03 11.57 -9.07
N LEU A 210 -14.29 12.87 -8.87
CA LEU A 210 -14.34 13.50 -7.55
C LEU A 210 -15.78 13.83 -7.21
N PHE A 211 -16.18 13.55 -5.97
CA PHE A 211 -17.52 13.80 -5.43
C PHE A 211 -17.41 14.50 -4.08
N GLU A 212 -18.39 15.36 -3.80
CA GLU A 212 -18.50 16.08 -2.53
C GLU A 212 -19.27 15.28 -1.46
N THR A 213 -19.83 14.13 -1.83
CA THR A 213 -20.57 13.22 -0.91
C THR A 213 -20.05 11.79 -1.04
N ALA A 214 -20.17 11.02 0.04
CA ALA A 214 -19.83 9.60 0.03
C ALA A 214 -20.80 8.80 -0.84
N GLU A 215 -22.10 9.14 -0.79
CA GLU A 215 -23.16 8.47 -1.53
C GLU A 215 -22.94 8.53 -3.05
N ASP A 216 -22.58 9.70 -3.57
CA ASP A 216 -22.32 9.86 -5.01
C ASP A 216 -21.07 9.09 -5.45
N ALA A 217 -20.06 8.98 -4.58
CA ALA A 217 -18.84 8.23 -4.88
C ALA A 217 -19.08 6.72 -4.91
N VAL A 218 -19.86 6.20 -3.95
CA VAL A 218 -20.10 4.75 -3.83
C VAL A 218 -21.17 4.23 -4.79
N ASP A 219 -21.97 5.12 -5.40
CA ASP A 219 -23.01 4.68 -6.34
C ASP A 219 -22.38 3.78 -7.42
N SER A 220 -22.97 2.58 -7.53
CA SER A 220 -22.55 1.56 -8.49
C SER A 220 -21.08 1.08 -8.32
N ALA A 221 -20.45 1.25 -7.17
CA ALA A 221 -19.10 0.78 -6.90
C ALA A 221 -19.05 -0.75 -6.67
N ASP A 222 -18.05 -1.40 -7.23
CA ASP A 222 -17.76 -2.83 -7.04
C ASP A 222 -17.04 -3.10 -5.69
N ALA A 223 -16.32 -2.10 -5.19
CA ALA A 223 -15.71 -2.11 -3.88
C ALA A 223 -15.63 -0.69 -3.29
N VAL A 224 -15.74 -0.61 -1.96
CA VAL A 224 -15.59 0.62 -1.16
C VAL A 224 -14.32 0.50 -0.32
N ILE A 225 -13.50 1.53 -0.34
CA ILE A 225 -12.22 1.58 0.34
C ILE A 225 -12.22 2.81 1.26
N ALA A 226 -11.77 2.62 2.49
CA ALA A 226 -11.55 3.71 3.43
C ALA A 226 -10.20 3.54 4.16
N ASP A 227 -9.73 4.59 4.76
CA ASP A 227 -8.63 4.61 5.72
C ASP A 227 -9.01 5.47 6.93
N THR A 228 -8.16 5.50 7.94
CA THR A 228 -8.40 6.29 9.17
C THR A 228 -8.61 7.77 8.84
N PHE A 229 -9.57 8.40 9.51
CA PHE A 229 -9.81 9.84 9.38
C PHE A 229 -8.69 10.66 10.02
N VAL A 230 -8.05 10.13 11.05
CA VAL A 230 -6.94 10.75 11.75
C VAL A 230 -5.71 9.85 11.68
N SER A 231 -4.69 10.30 10.96
CA SER A 231 -3.43 9.57 10.81
C SER A 231 -2.43 9.90 11.92
N MET A 232 -1.43 9.05 12.11
CA MET A 232 -0.38 9.28 13.11
C MET A 232 0.44 10.54 12.76
N GLY A 233 0.25 11.60 13.55
CA GLY A 233 0.97 12.86 13.41
C GLY A 233 0.06 14.04 13.05
N ASP A 234 -1.22 13.79 12.76
CA ASP A 234 -2.20 14.85 12.53
C ASP A 234 -2.42 15.66 13.81
N ILE A 235 -2.49 16.99 13.68
CA ILE A 235 -2.63 17.93 14.79
C ILE A 235 -4.04 18.51 14.91
N ASP A 236 -4.91 18.24 13.95
CA ASP A 236 -6.27 18.76 13.79
C ASP A 236 -7.34 17.64 13.94
N ALA A 237 -7.09 16.68 14.84
CA ALA A 237 -7.89 15.47 14.98
C ALA A 237 -9.40 15.74 15.16
N ASP A 238 -9.78 16.67 16.03
CA ASP A 238 -11.19 16.98 16.31
C ASP A 238 -11.89 17.57 15.08
N GLU A 239 -11.22 18.48 14.34
CA GLU A 239 -11.76 19.06 13.11
C GLU A 239 -11.90 18.00 12.00
N ARG A 240 -10.91 17.11 11.87
CA ARG A 240 -10.95 16.00 10.89
C ARG A 240 -12.11 15.06 11.15
N LEU A 241 -12.31 14.67 12.40
CA LEU A 241 -13.45 13.80 12.77
C LEU A 241 -14.80 14.46 12.46
N GLU A 242 -14.97 15.75 12.76
CA GLU A 242 -16.23 16.48 12.48
C GLU A 242 -16.49 16.60 10.96
N GLU A 243 -15.48 16.95 10.17
CA GLU A 243 -15.64 17.16 8.72
C GLU A 243 -15.73 15.84 7.94
N LEU A 244 -15.09 14.75 8.42
CA LEU A 244 -15.06 13.45 7.76
C LEU A 244 -16.17 12.49 8.22
N GLU A 245 -16.87 12.77 9.35
CA GLU A 245 -17.99 11.95 9.83
C GLU A 245 -19.01 11.61 8.73
N PRO A 246 -19.42 12.53 7.83
CA PRO A 246 -20.37 12.22 6.76
C PRO A 246 -19.85 11.22 5.72
N PHE A 247 -18.57 10.89 5.75
CA PHE A 247 -17.90 9.94 4.84
C PHE A 247 -17.63 8.59 5.51
N ALA A 248 -18.14 8.37 6.73
CA ALA A 248 -18.02 7.09 7.41
C ALA A 248 -18.73 5.96 6.63
N VAL A 249 -18.06 4.79 6.54
CA VAL A 249 -18.63 3.65 5.84
C VAL A 249 -19.59 2.90 6.77
N THR A 250 -20.88 3.14 6.56
CA THR A 250 -21.98 2.49 7.26
C THR A 250 -22.60 1.38 6.42
N GLU A 251 -23.50 0.55 7.01
CA GLU A 251 -24.26 -0.43 6.24
C GLU A 251 -25.15 0.25 5.18
N GLU A 252 -25.76 1.39 5.51
CA GLU A 252 -26.58 2.18 4.59
C GLU A 252 -25.77 2.70 3.40
N LEU A 253 -24.53 3.14 3.63
CA LEU A 253 -23.64 3.57 2.55
C LEU A 253 -23.25 2.38 1.66
N MET A 254 -22.93 1.22 2.24
CA MET A 254 -22.64 -0.01 1.48
C MET A 254 -23.84 -0.51 0.66
N ASP A 255 -25.07 -0.26 1.09
CA ASP A 255 -26.29 -0.63 0.36
C ASP A 255 -26.49 0.20 -0.93
N ILE A 256 -25.84 1.37 -1.07
CA ILE A 256 -25.85 2.20 -2.30
C ILE A 256 -24.91 1.61 -3.36
N ALA A 257 -23.85 0.92 -2.94
CA ALA A 257 -22.91 0.27 -3.85
C ALA A 257 -23.54 -0.92 -4.59
N GLN A 258 -22.80 -1.54 -5.51
CA GLN A 258 -23.27 -2.76 -6.18
C GLN A 258 -23.60 -3.87 -5.17
N PRO A 259 -24.65 -4.67 -5.40
CA PRO A 259 -24.96 -5.81 -4.55
C PRO A 259 -23.76 -6.75 -4.41
N GLY A 260 -23.27 -6.91 -3.18
CA GLY A 260 -22.09 -7.72 -2.89
C GLY A 260 -20.75 -6.98 -3.04
N ALA A 261 -20.79 -5.65 -3.20
CA ALA A 261 -19.59 -4.81 -3.17
C ALA A 261 -18.70 -5.12 -1.97
N LYS A 262 -17.40 -5.11 -2.18
CA LYS A 262 -16.42 -5.46 -1.15
C LYS A 262 -16.00 -4.23 -0.36
N PHE A 263 -15.62 -4.44 0.91
CA PHE A 263 -15.04 -3.41 1.75
C PHE A 263 -13.57 -3.72 2.04
N LEU A 264 -12.70 -2.70 1.86
CA LEU A 264 -11.28 -2.75 2.17
C LEU A 264 -10.87 -1.61 3.12
N HIS A 265 -9.88 -1.89 3.96
CA HIS A 265 -9.27 -0.92 4.86
C HIS A 265 -7.88 -1.39 5.27
N CYS A 266 -6.86 -0.56 5.09
CA CYS A 266 -5.45 -0.94 5.32
C CYS A 266 -5.09 -1.24 6.79
N LEU A 267 -6.01 -0.97 7.73
CA LEU A 267 -5.84 -1.11 9.17
C LEU A 267 -4.67 -0.28 9.75
N PRO A 268 -4.77 0.24 11.01
CA PRO A 268 -5.84 -0.02 11.99
C PRO A 268 -7.12 0.71 11.63
N ALA A 269 -8.27 0.21 12.02
CA ALA A 269 -9.56 0.87 11.86
C ALA A 269 -10.16 1.28 13.21
N HIS A 270 -10.83 2.43 13.23
CA HIS A 270 -11.54 2.94 14.40
C HIS A 270 -13.05 2.75 14.19
N ARG A 271 -13.58 1.66 14.76
CA ARG A 271 -15.00 1.33 14.66
C ARG A 271 -15.87 2.43 15.28
N GLY A 272 -16.83 2.93 14.51
CA GLY A 272 -17.70 4.04 14.88
C GLY A 272 -17.10 5.43 14.57
N GLU A 273 -15.95 5.47 13.87
CA GLU A 273 -15.37 6.66 13.27
C GLU A 273 -15.46 6.55 11.74
N GLU A 274 -14.42 6.08 11.07
CA GLU A 274 -14.40 5.94 9.61
C GLU A 274 -15.17 4.72 9.08
N VAL A 275 -15.50 3.74 9.94
CA VAL A 275 -16.24 2.53 9.53
C VAL A 275 -17.04 1.95 10.70
N ASP A 276 -18.26 1.50 10.42
CA ASP A 276 -19.09 0.78 11.37
C ASP A 276 -18.61 -0.65 11.62
N THR A 277 -18.88 -1.14 12.84
CA THR A 277 -18.54 -2.52 13.23
C THR A 277 -19.19 -3.55 12.31
N GLU A 278 -20.43 -3.33 11.92
CA GLU A 278 -21.23 -4.21 11.07
C GLU A 278 -20.63 -4.34 9.66
N VAL A 279 -20.00 -3.27 9.15
CA VAL A 279 -19.30 -3.28 7.85
C VAL A 279 -17.97 -4.00 7.96
N ILE A 280 -17.09 -3.57 8.88
CA ILE A 280 -15.72 -4.12 8.96
C ILE A 280 -15.69 -5.59 9.40
N ASP A 281 -16.63 -6.02 10.23
CA ASP A 281 -16.78 -7.41 10.68
C ASP A 281 -17.84 -8.17 9.85
N GLY A 282 -18.40 -7.54 8.82
CA GLY A 282 -19.44 -8.07 7.95
C GLY A 282 -18.92 -9.02 6.86
N PRO A 283 -19.85 -9.71 6.15
CA PRO A 283 -19.50 -10.78 5.20
C PRO A 283 -18.82 -10.28 3.91
N ASN A 284 -18.91 -8.99 3.61
CA ASN A 284 -18.29 -8.35 2.45
C ASN A 284 -16.96 -7.68 2.78
N SER A 285 -16.56 -7.67 4.05
CA SER A 285 -15.27 -7.12 4.47
C SER A 285 -14.12 -8.06 4.11
N LEU A 286 -13.09 -7.51 3.47
CA LEU A 286 -11.90 -8.23 3.05
C LEU A 286 -10.64 -7.80 3.82
N VAL A 287 -10.78 -7.01 4.88
CA VAL A 287 -9.66 -6.36 5.59
C VAL A 287 -8.60 -7.32 6.13
N PHE A 288 -8.99 -8.54 6.51
CA PHE A 288 -8.03 -9.53 7.00
C PHE A 288 -7.36 -10.31 5.86
N ASP A 289 -8.05 -10.56 4.76
CA ASP A 289 -7.49 -11.14 3.53
C ASP A 289 -6.50 -10.14 2.90
N GLU A 290 -6.86 -8.86 2.87
CA GLU A 290 -6.01 -7.73 2.49
C GLU A 290 -4.74 -7.68 3.35
N ALA A 291 -4.87 -7.75 4.68
CA ALA A 291 -3.73 -7.78 5.59
C ALA A 291 -2.82 -9.00 5.37
N GLU A 292 -3.37 -10.17 5.04
CA GLU A 292 -2.58 -11.35 4.66
C GLU A 292 -1.88 -11.13 3.32
N ASN A 293 -2.55 -10.55 2.35
CA ASN A 293 -2.02 -10.33 0.99
C ASN A 293 -0.85 -9.35 0.95
N ARG A 294 -0.70 -8.49 1.95
CA ARG A 294 0.54 -7.70 2.11
C ARG A 294 1.79 -8.57 2.13
N LEU A 295 1.74 -9.72 2.80
CA LEU A 295 2.87 -10.66 2.81
C LEU A 295 3.20 -11.14 1.39
N HIS A 296 2.19 -11.52 0.61
CA HIS A 296 2.38 -12.10 -0.71
C HIS A 296 2.77 -11.07 -1.76
N ALA A 297 2.14 -9.91 -1.77
CA ALA A 297 2.50 -8.78 -2.62
C ALA A 297 3.93 -8.29 -2.36
N GLN A 298 4.31 -8.12 -1.10
CA GLN A 298 5.68 -7.70 -0.73
C GLN A 298 6.74 -8.74 -1.12
N LYS A 299 6.43 -10.03 -1.03
CA LYS A 299 7.33 -11.10 -1.53
C LYS A 299 7.57 -10.96 -3.04
N ALA A 300 6.51 -10.70 -3.81
CA ALA A 300 6.62 -10.49 -5.24
C ALA A 300 7.43 -9.23 -5.58
N VAL A 301 7.20 -8.13 -4.87
CA VAL A 301 7.98 -6.90 -5.00
C VAL A 301 9.47 -7.15 -4.72
N MET A 302 9.81 -7.84 -3.60
CA MET A 302 11.19 -8.15 -3.27
C MET A 302 11.87 -8.99 -4.36
N ARG A 303 11.17 -9.98 -4.91
CA ARG A 303 11.71 -10.81 -6.02
C ARG A 303 11.88 -9.99 -7.30
N TRP A 304 10.91 -9.16 -7.64
CA TRP A 304 10.97 -8.29 -8.81
C TRP A 304 12.15 -7.31 -8.72
N CYS A 305 12.38 -6.71 -7.56
CA CYS A 305 13.52 -5.81 -7.32
C CYS A 305 14.88 -6.48 -7.57
N LEU A 306 15.01 -7.76 -7.24
CA LEU A 306 16.24 -8.55 -7.38
C LEU A 306 16.30 -9.40 -8.67
N ASP A 307 15.30 -9.26 -9.53
CA ASP A 307 15.22 -10.00 -10.82
C ASP A 307 15.23 -11.54 -10.64
N LYS A 308 14.43 -12.06 -9.67
CA LYS A 308 14.39 -13.47 -9.25
C LYS A 308 13.05 -14.16 -9.50
#